data_c3c53ae0c7bf314f14114e038a1ad0c9
#
_entry.id   c3c53ae0c7bf314f14114e038a1ad0c9
#
_cell.length_a   1.000
_cell.length_b   1.000
_cell.length_c   1.000
_cell.angle_alpha   90.00
_cell.angle_beta   90.00
_cell.angle_gamma   90.00
#
_symmetry.space_group_name_H-M   'P 1'
#
loop_
_entity.id
_entity.type
_entity.pdbx_description
1 polymer ?
#
loop_
_entity_poly.entity_id
_entity_poly.type
_entity_poly.pdbx_seq_one_letter_code
_entity_poly.pdbx_strand_id
1 'polypeptide(L)'
;GFLPLLCLLALLAGWPATAAQAQARAWLDRDRIALDETATLNVETTQAGAGAPDWSALEADFRLSGHTSSRQVEIVNGRSQARVLFAVALSPRRTGTLTVPPLQVGNASTDALTLTVAAADATPARAGDPAFIESELDADRAYVQQAIGYVLRLYYATPLISGELEQPSPEGAALQRIGNDVQYNRDIGGRRYTVVERRFLLVPERSGTLAIPGARFTGRGTGNFFDDLFRDGSRLLRADGAPRFLEVRPVPDGAPQPWLPLRGLQLKYLSTPQQARAGEAVEIVVEARADGASGSQLPALELAVDGGAQVFPEPPEVEEGFDQGRPVVRVT
;
A
#
# COMPACT_ATOMS: atom_id res chain seq x y z
N GLY A 1 35.39 -20.90 -63.15
CA GLY A 1 34.84 -21.26 -61.89
C GLY A 1 35.00 -20.19 -60.81
N PHE A 2 34.33 -19.04 -60.97
CA PHE A 2 34.29 -18.02 -59.97
C PHE A 2 32.81 -17.67 -59.73
N LEU A 3 32.10 -18.46 -58.90
CA LEU A 3 30.81 -18.06 -58.32
C LEU A 3 30.39 -19.12 -57.33
N PRO A 4 30.78 -19.06 -56.09
CA PRO A 4 29.82 -19.03 -54.99
C PRO A 4 30.39 -18.39 -53.68
N LEU A 5 30.91 -17.15 -53.77
CA LEU A 5 31.39 -16.48 -52.54
C LEU A 5 30.59 -15.19 -52.19
N LEU A 6 29.53 -14.91 -52.96
CA LEU A 6 28.75 -13.68 -52.80
C LEU A 6 27.39 -13.89 -52.03
N CYS A 7 27.00 -15.14 -51.75
CA CYS A 7 25.73 -15.42 -51.05
C CYS A 7 25.84 -15.58 -49.51
N LEU A 8 27.05 -15.53 -48.93
CA LEU A 8 27.23 -15.75 -47.50
C LEU A 8 27.30 -14.44 -46.66
N LEU A 9 27.30 -13.27 -47.33
CA LEU A 9 27.39 -11.98 -46.63
C LEU A 9 26.05 -11.27 -46.42
N ALA A 10 24.95 -11.82 -46.91
CA ALA A 10 23.61 -11.20 -46.82
C ALA A 10 22.75 -11.69 -45.65
N LEU A 11 23.24 -12.59 -44.79
CA LEU A 11 22.47 -13.18 -43.67
C LEU A 11 22.80 -12.60 -42.28
N LEU A 12 23.62 -11.54 -42.21
CA LEU A 12 24.00 -10.86 -40.96
C LEU A 12 23.32 -9.50 -40.74
N ALA A 13 22.38 -9.12 -41.61
CA ALA A 13 21.68 -7.84 -41.49
C ALA A 13 20.22 -8.11 -41.10
N GLY A 14 19.92 -8.02 -39.80
CA GLY A 14 18.55 -7.78 -39.41
C GLY A 14 18.02 -8.58 -38.23
N TRP A 15 18.74 -8.64 -37.11
CA TRP A 15 18.01 -8.75 -35.86
C TRP A 15 17.54 -7.33 -35.53
N PRO A 16 16.19 -7.09 -35.43
CA PRO A 16 15.73 -5.82 -34.93
C PRO A 16 16.23 -5.72 -33.48
N ALA A 17 17.11 -4.78 -33.21
CA ALA A 17 17.35 -4.35 -31.84
C ALA A 17 16.00 -3.85 -31.34
N THR A 18 15.31 -4.64 -30.54
CA THR A 18 14.16 -4.17 -29.78
C THR A 18 14.67 -3.02 -28.90
N ALA A 19 14.44 -1.79 -29.36
CA ALA A 19 14.65 -0.61 -28.54
C ALA A 19 13.81 -0.83 -27.30
N ALA A 20 14.46 -0.90 -26.13
CA ALA A 20 13.75 -0.92 -24.87
C ALA A 20 12.87 0.32 -24.84
N GLN A 21 11.56 0.16 -25.00
CA GLN A 21 10.63 1.28 -24.89
C GLN A 21 10.74 1.85 -23.50
N ALA A 22 10.90 3.16 -23.41
CA ALA A 22 10.85 3.85 -22.14
C ALA A 22 9.48 3.57 -21.51
N GLN A 23 9.47 3.06 -20.31
CA GLN A 23 8.25 2.78 -19.56
C GLN A 23 8.00 3.93 -18.60
N ALA A 24 6.74 4.34 -18.48
CA ALA A 24 6.28 5.23 -17.45
C ALA A 24 5.18 4.53 -16.64
N ARG A 25 5.25 4.63 -15.32
CA ARG A 25 4.28 4.06 -14.39
C ARG A 25 3.86 5.14 -13.40
N ALA A 26 2.56 5.19 -13.10
CA ALA A 26 2.04 6.03 -12.02
C ALA A 26 1.29 5.19 -11.00
N TRP A 27 1.31 5.64 -9.74
CA TRP A 27 0.49 5.07 -8.67
C TRP A 27 0.23 6.11 -7.58
N LEU A 28 -0.84 5.89 -6.84
CA LEU A 28 -1.18 6.67 -5.65
C LEU A 28 -0.72 5.90 -4.41
N ASP A 29 -0.29 6.60 -3.37
CA ASP A 29 -0.02 6.01 -2.05
C ASP A 29 -1.31 5.49 -1.39
N ARG A 30 -2.45 6.10 -1.74
CA ARG A 30 -3.81 5.72 -1.31
C ARG A 30 -4.78 6.00 -2.46
N ASP A 31 -5.66 5.05 -2.74
CA ASP A 31 -6.72 5.14 -3.75
C ASP A 31 -8.04 5.70 -3.19
N ARG A 32 -8.11 5.86 -1.85
CA ARG A 32 -9.25 6.43 -1.14
C ARG A 32 -8.79 7.35 -0.02
N ILE A 33 -9.32 8.56 0.01
CA ILE A 33 -9.04 9.59 1.02
C ILE A 33 -10.31 10.38 1.37
N ALA A 34 -10.26 11.15 2.48
CA ALA A 34 -11.26 12.15 2.79
C ALA A 34 -10.94 13.49 2.11
N LEU A 35 -11.95 14.38 1.98
CA LEU A 35 -11.82 15.67 1.30
C LEU A 35 -10.77 16.61 1.96
N ASP A 36 -10.54 16.44 3.26
CA ASP A 36 -9.56 17.22 4.05
C ASP A 36 -8.18 16.56 4.12
N GLU A 37 -7.95 15.47 3.38
CA GLU A 37 -6.69 14.74 3.31
C GLU A 37 -5.96 14.95 1.98
N THR A 38 -4.71 14.50 1.93
CA THR A 38 -3.90 14.47 0.70
C THR A 38 -3.56 13.02 0.31
N ALA A 39 -3.47 12.76 -0.99
CA ALA A 39 -2.82 11.57 -1.54
C ALA A 39 -1.54 11.96 -2.26
N THR A 40 -0.55 11.08 -2.30
CA THR A 40 0.68 11.29 -3.06
C THR A 40 0.62 10.55 -4.37
N LEU A 41 0.69 11.30 -5.48
CA LEU A 41 0.87 10.73 -6.81
C LEU A 41 2.36 10.55 -7.07
N ASN A 42 2.74 9.34 -7.36
CA ASN A 42 4.08 8.96 -7.76
C ASN A 42 4.10 8.63 -9.26
N VAL A 43 5.12 9.11 -9.96
CA VAL A 43 5.32 8.86 -11.39
C VAL A 43 6.77 8.45 -11.61
N GLU A 44 6.97 7.24 -12.07
CA GLU A 44 8.29 6.66 -12.34
C GLU A 44 8.52 6.49 -13.83
N THR A 45 9.73 6.76 -14.30
CA THR A 45 10.16 6.45 -15.64
C THR A 45 11.58 5.91 -15.68
N THR A 46 11.86 5.06 -16.67
CA THR A 46 13.21 4.54 -16.95
C THR A 46 14.03 5.48 -17.85
N GLN A 47 13.46 6.58 -18.30
CA GLN A 47 14.15 7.56 -19.14
C GLN A 47 14.98 8.51 -18.28
N ALA A 48 16.30 8.36 -18.28
CA ALA A 48 17.25 9.09 -17.43
C ALA A 48 17.16 10.63 -17.58
N GLY A 49 16.83 11.14 -18.75
CA GLY A 49 16.73 12.56 -19.08
C GLY A 49 15.33 13.15 -19.02
N ALA A 50 14.33 12.39 -18.56
CA ALA A 50 12.97 12.89 -18.47
C ALA A 50 12.86 14.05 -17.47
N GLY A 51 12.17 15.12 -17.89
CA GLY A 51 11.68 16.17 -17.01
C GLY A 51 10.45 15.73 -16.23
N ALA A 52 10.04 16.55 -15.26
CA ALA A 52 8.78 16.34 -14.54
C ALA A 52 7.60 16.32 -15.52
N PRO A 53 6.55 15.52 -15.22
CA PRO A 53 5.31 15.55 -16.00
C PRO A 53 4.68 16.95 -15.97
N ASP A 54 3.86 17.24 -16.98
CA ASP A 54 2.96 18.38 -16.91
C ASP A 54 1.81 18.08 -15.95
N TRP A 55 1.82 18.73 -14.81
CA TRP A 55 0.82 18.57 -13.77
C TRP A 55 -0.47 19.39 -13.98
N SER A 56 -0.51 20.26 -15.00
CA SER A 56 -1.63 21.20 -15.22
C SER A 56 -2.97 20.50 -15.38
N ALA A 57 -2.97 19.32 -16.00
CA ALA A 57 -4.18 18.50 -16.16
C ALA A 57 -4.84 18.07 -14.82
N LEU A 58 -4.11 18.13 -13.70
CA LEU A 58 -4.59 17.77 -12.38
C LEU A 58 -5.24 18.95 -11.64
N GLU A 59 -4.94 20.18 -12.02
CA GLU A 59 -5.34 21.39 -11.26
C GLU A 59 -6.85 21.64 -11.25
N ALA A 60 -7.59 21.06 -12.18
CA ALA A 60 -9.03 21.16 -12.20
C ALA A 60 -9.68 20.50 -10.95
N ASP A 61 -9.21 19.34 -10.56
CA ASP A 61 -9.77 18.52 -9.48
C ASP A 61 -8.92 18.59 -8.19
N PHE A 62 -7.67 19.03 -8.27
CA PHE A 62 -6.72 19.01 -7.15
C PHE A 62 -6.00 20.35 -6.95
N ARG A 63 -5.61 20.63 -5.73
CA ARG A 63 -4.54 21.57 -5.40
C ARG A 63 -3.26 20.78 -5.23
N LEU A 64 -2.20 21.20 -5.91
CA LEU A 64 -0.92 20.50 -5.93
C LEU A 64 0.06 21.14 -4.94
N SER A 65 0.85 20.32 -4.27
CA SER A 65 1.90 20.77 -3.35
C SER A 65 2.99 19.72 -3.19
N GLY A 66 4.13 20.07 -2.58
CA GLY A 66 5.15 19.09 -2.21
C GLY A 66 5.79 18.36 -3.40
N HIS A 67 6.11 19.09 -4.48
CA HIS A 67 6.80 18.52 -5.63
C HIS A 67 8.18 18.03 -5.23
N THR A 68 8.46 16.75 -5.48
CA THR A 68 9.77 16.13 -5.26
C THR A 68 10.20 15.33 -6.48
N SER A 69 11.51 15.17 -6.63
CA SER A 69 12.08 14.29 -7.65
C SER A 69 13.28 13.55 -7.09
N SER A 70 13.41 12.28 -7.44
CA SER A 70 14.56 11.44 -7.10
C SER A 70 15.04 10.73 -8.34
N ARG A 71 16.35 10.67 -8.53
CA ARG A 71 16.97 9.99 -9.66
C ARG A 71 17.97 8.96 -9.15
N GLN A 72 17.75 7.72 -9.56
CA GLN A 72 18.62 6.60 -9.21
C GLN A 72 19.18 5.99 -10.50
N VAL A 73 20.46 5.70 -10.52
CA VAL A 73 21.11 4.98 -11.61
C VAL A 73 21.69 3.69 -11.04
N GLU A 74 21.26 2.58 -11.57
CA GLU A 74 21.71 1.25 -11.18
C GLU A 74 22.49 0.63 -12.34
N ILE A 75 23.62 0.01 -12.05
CA ILE A 75 24.42 -0.70 -13.05
C ILE A 75 24.33 -2.19 -12.73
N VAL A 76 23.60 -2.94 -13.57
CA VAL A 76 23.44 -4.38 -13.45
C VAL A 76 24.04 -5.04 -14.69
N ASN A 77 25.00 -5.94 -14.48
CA ASN A 77 25.68 -6.67 -15.58
C ASN A 77 26.25 -5.77 -16.70
N GLY A 78 26.81 -4.60 -16.33
CA GLY A 78 27.39 -3.65 -17.28
C GLY A 78 26.36 -2.83 -18.08
N ARG A 79 25.06 -2.96 -17.78
CA ARG A 79 24.00 -2.13 -18.34
C ARG A 79 23.55 -1.11 -17.30
N SER A 80 23.53 0.17 -17.67
CA SER A 80 23.03 1.25 -16.85
C SER A 80 21.51 1.32 -17.00
N GLN A 81 20.77 1.16 -15.90
CA GLN A 81 19.34 1.45 -15.83
C GLN A 81 19.14 2.70 -14.98
N ALA A 82 18.47 3.69 -15.56
CA ALA A 82 18.05 4.88 -14.81
C ALA A 82 16.62 4.70 -14.36
N ARG A 83 16.34 5.17 -13.13
CA ARG A 83 15.00 5.25 -12.59
C ARG A 83 14.81 6.66 -12.06
N VAL A 84 13.84 7.37 -12.61
CA VAL A 84 13.48 8.73 -12.19
C VAL A 84 12.09 8.69 -11.61
N LEU A 85 11.96 9.11 -10.36
CA LEU A 85 10.70 9.19 -9.62
C LEU A 85 10.35 10.67 -9.40
N PHE A 86 9.14 11.04 -9.77
CA PHE A 86 8.51 12.31 -9.44
C PHE A 86 7.36 12.05 -8.49
N ALA A 87 7.17 12.91 -7.50
CA ALA A 87 6.04 12.82 -6.60
C ALA A 87 5.42 14.20 -6.35
N VAL A 88 4.09 14.22 -6.22
CA VAL A 88 3.30 15.41 -5.92
C VAL A 88 2.14 15.06 -4.99
N ALA A 89 1.88 15.90 -3.99
CA ALA A 89 0.73 15.76 -3.11
C ALA A 89 -0.51 16.38 -3.77
N LEU A 90 -1.58 15.59 -3.84
CA LEU A 90 -2.89 15.94 -4.37
C LEU A 90 -3.85 16.25 -3.21
N SER A 91 -4.32 17.49 -3.09
CA SER A 91 -5.41 17.87 -2.19
C SER A 91 -6.69 18.00 -3.02
N PRO A 92 -7.71 17.15 -2.85
CA PRO A 92 -8.91 17.17 -3.68
C PRO A 92 -9.73 18.44 -3.45
N ARG A 93 -10.40 18.92 -4.50
CA ARG A 93 -11.29 20.08 -4.44
C ARG A 93 -12.77 19.71 -4.23
N ARG A 94 -13.11 18.45 -4.47
CA ARG A 94 -14.50 17.93 -4.37
C ARG A 94 -14.49 16.45 -3.98
N THR A 95 -15.62 15.97 -3.49
CA THR A 95 -15.87 14.55 -3.22
C THR A 95 -16.25 13.80 -4.51
N GLY A 96 -16.23 12.48 -4.45
CA GLY A 96 -16.56 11.57 -5.54
C GLY A 96 -15.35 10.85 -6.10
N THR A 97 -15.54 10.17 -7.19
CA THR A 97 -14.45 9.51 -7.91
C THR A 97 -13.77 10.51 -8.83
N LEU A 98 -12.50 10.79 -8.55
CA LEU A 98 -11.67 11.70 -9.35
C LEU A 98 -10.70 10.86 -10.18
N THR A 99 -10.42 11.35 -11.39
CA THR A 99 -9.49 10.68 -12.32
C THR A 99 -8.17 11.46 -12.39
N VAL A 100 -7.07 10.77 -12.19
CA VAL A 100 -5.75 11.24 -12.60
C VAL A 100 -5.58 10.80 -14.05
N PRO A 101 -5.56 11.72 -15.01
CA PRO A 101 -5.43 11.36 -16.43
C PRO A 101 -4.05 10.79 -16.72
N PRO A 102 -3.85 10.12 -17.87
CA PRO A 102 -2.52 9.73 -18.33
C PRO A 102 -1.59 10.93 -18.39
N LEU A 103 -0.39 10.79 -17.82
CA LEU A 103 0.63 11.84 -17.78
C LEU A 103 1.78 11.51 -18.71
N GLN A 104 2.21 12.48 -19.49
CA GLN A 104 3.38 12.35 -20.36
C GLN A 104 4.66 12.57 -19.56
N VAL A 105 5.59 11.63 -19.66
CA VAL A 105 6.92 11.69 -19.03
C VAL A 105 7.97 11.33 -20.08
N GLY A 106 8.63 12.33 -20.61
CA GLY A 106 9.50 12.15 -21.78
C GLY A 106 8.70 11.67 -22.99
N ASN A 107 9.03 10.49 -23.51
CA ASN A 107 8.35 9.88 -24.65
C ASN A 107 7.36 8.75 -24.27
N ALA A 108 7.12 8.54 -22.98
CA ALA A 108 6.19 7.55 -22.45
C ALA A 108 5.00 8.21 -21.75
N SER A 109 3.89 7.49 -21.68
CA SER A 109 2.67 7.92 -20.99
C SER A 109 2.33 6.93 -19.89
N THR A 110 1.81 7.42 -18.77
CA THR A 110 1.28 6.57 -17.71
C THR A 110 -0.15 6.14 -18.02
N ASP A 111 -0.62 5.11 -17.32
CA ASP A 111 -2.05 4.79 -17.29
C ASP A 111 -2.81 5.83 -16.44
N ALA A 112 -4.13 5.93 -16.68
CA ALA A 112 -5.02 6.70 -15.85
C ALA A 112 -5.22 6.01 -14.49
N LEU A 113 -5.32 6.81 -13.40
CA LEU A 113 -5.62 6.32 -12.07
C LEU A 113 -6.92 6.89 -11.55
N THR A 114 -7.49 6.22 -10.57
CA THR A 114 -8.74 6.63 -9.91
C THR A 114 -8.47 6.88 -8.43
N LEU A 115 -8.94 8.04 -7.93
CA LEU A 115 -8.93 8.40 -6.52
C LEU A 115 -10.36 8.59 -6.03
N THR A 116 -10.78 7.82 -5.05
CA THR A 116 -12.08 7.98 -4.40
C THR A 116 -11.97 8.96 -3.25
N VAL A 117 -12.71 10.05 -3.30
CA VAL A 117 -12.73 11.09 -2.28
C VAL A 117 -14.06 11.06 -1.53
N ALA A 118 -14.01 10.66 -0.27
CA ALA A 118 -15.17 10.69 0.64
C ALA A 118 -15.38 12.11 1.21
N ALA A 119 -16.51 12.34 1.89
CA ALA A 119 -16.68 13.54 2.70
C ALA A 119 -15.57 13.59 3.77
N ALA A 120 -15.27 14.81 4.25
CA ALA A 120 -14.33 14.96 5.34
C ALA A 120 -14.80 14.17 6.57
N ASP A 121 -13.87 13.44 7.18
CA ASP A 121 -14.16 12.71 8.41
C ASP A 121 -14.53 13.66 9.56
N ALA A 122 -15.19 13.12 10.57
CA ALA A 122 -15.49 13.87 11.78
C ALA A 122 -14.19 14.49 12.36
N THR A 123 -14.33 15.71 12.86
CA THR A 123 -13.20 16.38 13.52
C THR A 123 -12.75 15.56 14.73
N PRO A 124 -11.47 15.17 14.83
CA PRO A 124 -10.94 14.46 15.97
C PRO A 124 -11.23 15.19 17.28
N ALA A 125 -11.57 14.45 18.35
CA ALA A 125 -11.89 15.02 19.66
C ALA A 125 -10.72 15.83 20.27
N ARG A 126 -9.48 15.54 19.86
CA ARG A 126 -8.25 16.23 20.27
C ARG A 126 -7.70 17.20 19.21
N ALA A 127 -8.49 17.55 18.21
CA ALA A 127 -8.12 18.59 17.26
C ALA A 127 -7.80 19.90 18.00
N GLY A 128 -6.63 20.48 17.71
CA GLY A 128 -6.11 21.64 18.46
C GLY A 128 -4.88 21.32 19.29
N ASP A 129 -4.70 20.07 19.76
CA ASP A 129 -3.48 19.64 20.41
C ASP A 129 -2.28 19.66 19.44
N PRO A 130 -1.05 19.92 19.92
CA PRO A 130 0.15 19.92 19.08
C PRO A 130 0.45 18.53 18.47
N ALA A 131 0.11 17.47 19.20
CA ALA A 131 0.14 16.09 18.76
C ALA A 131 -0.93 15.28 19.46
N PHE A 132 -1.55 14.31 18.77
CA PHE A 132 -2.52 13.37 19.33
C PHE A 132 -2.54 12.07 18.52
N ILE A 133 -3.12 11.03 19.12
CA ILE A 133 -3.25 9.71 18.51
C ILE A 133 -4.72 9.32 18.44
N GLU A 134 -5.11 8.79 17.27
CA GLU A 134 -6.36 8.08 17.08
C GLU A 134 -6.09 6.65 16.68
N SER A 135 -7.01 5.77 17.03
CA SER A 135 -6.97 4.37 16.60
C SER A 135 -8.37 3.89 16.28
N GLU A 136 -8.44 2.94 15.35
CA GLU A 136 -9.68 2.41 14.81
C GLU A 136 -9.56 0.91 14.59
N LEU A 137 -10.64 0.18 14.89
CA LEU A 137 -10.81 -1.22 14.50
C LEU A 137 -11.81 -1.29 13.35
N ASP A 138 -11.59 -2.17 12.40
CA ASP A 138 -12.50 -2.37 11.28
C ASP A 138 -13.78 -3.15 11.65
N ALA A 139 -13.85 -3.64 12.89
CA ALA A 139 -15.02 -4.28 13.48
C ALA A 139 -15.02 -4.19 15.01
N ASP A 140 -16.22 -4.13 15.62
CA ASP A 140 -16.38 -4.17 17.09
C ASP A 140 -16.45 -5.61 17.64
N ARG A 141 -16.61 -6.60 16.76
CA ARG A 141 -16.77 -8.02 17.07
C ARG A 141 -15.99 -8.89 16.10
N ALA A 142 -15.38 -9.95 16.64
CA ALA A 142 -14.66 -10.94 15.86
C ALA A 142 -14.84 -12.33 16.45
N TYR A 143 -14.49 -13.37 15.70
CA TYR A 143 -14.26 -14.70 16.24
C TYR A 143 -12.79 -14.86 16.68
N VAL A 144 -12.55 -15.83 17.57
CA VAL A 144 -11.17 -16.29 17.84
C VAL A 144 -10.48 -16.62 16.52
N GLN A 145 -9.23 -16.19 16.36
CA GLN A 145 -8.41 -16.33 15.15
C GLN A 145 -8.87 -15.55 13.91
N GLN A 146 -9.94 -14.77 13.99
CA GLN A 146 -10.34 -13.88 12.90
C GLN A 146 -9.43 -12.65 12.87
N ALA A 147 -8.82 -12.40 11.72
CA ALA A 147 -7.98 -11.23 11.54
C ALA A 147 -8.82 -9.95 11.40
N ILE A 148 -8.50 -8.94 12.21
CA ILE A 148 -9.16 -7.63 12.29
C ILE A 148 -8.14 -6.56 11.93
N GLY A 149 -8.56 -5.58 11.13
CA GLY A 149 -7.76 -4.40 10.86
C GLY A 149 -7.72 -3.46 12.05
N TYR A 150 -6.52 -3.08 12.47
CA TYR A 150 -6.29 -2.03 13.46
C TYR A 150 -5.44 -0.94 12.83
N VAL A 151 -5.98 0.29 12.78
CA VAL A 151 -5.30 1.45 12.20
C VAL A 151 -4.96 2.43 13.30
N LEU A 152 -3.72 2.83 13.36
CA LEU A 152 -3.18 3.81 14.29
C LEU A 152 -2.76 5.05 13.52
N ARG A 153 -3.26 6.24 13.90
CA ARG A 153 -2.94 7.53 13.29
C ARG A 153 -2.34 8.47 14.32
N LEU A 154 -1.09 8.85 14.11
CA LEU A 154 -0.41 9.90 14.86
C LEU A 154 -0.53 11.21 14.09
N TYR A 155 -1.11 12.22 14.72
CA TYR A 155 -1.22 13.58 14.21
C TYR A 155 -0.22 14.48 14.90
N TYR A 156 0.49 15.31 14.15
CA TYR A 156 1.34 16.35 14.71
C TYR A 156 1.35 17.58 13.80
N ALA A 157 1.32 18.77 14.41
CA ALA A 157 1.19 20.05 13.70
C ALA A 157 2.52 20.78 13.48
N THR A 158 3.62 20.26 14.07
CA THR A 158 4.95 20.86 14.00
C THR A 158 5.90 19.83 13.40
N PRO A 159 6.79 20.19 12.47
CA PRO A 159 7.77 19.25 11.93
C PRO A 159 8.57 18.58 13.03
N LEU A 160 8.74 17.27 12.93
CA LEU A 160 9.49 16.47 13.91
C LEU A 160 10.98 16.48 13.60
N ILE A 161 11.80 16.67 14.64
CA ILE A 161 13.24 16.44 14.62
C ILE A 161 13.50 14.96 14.93
N SER A 162 12.77 14.40 15.89
CA SER A 162 12.82 12.99 16.26
C SER A 162 11.49 12.57 16.88
N GLY A 163 11.19 11.27 16.84
CA GLY A 163 9.98 10.76 17.46
C GLY A 163 9.98 9.24 17.52
N GLU A 164 9.36 8.72 18.57
CA GLU A 164 9.14 7.31 18.78
C GLU A 164 7.63 7.07 19.00
N LEU A 165 7.06 6.19 18.21
CA LEU A 165 5.68 5.75 18.32
C LEU A 165 5.68 4.29 18.80
N GLU A 166 5.41 4.12 20.08
CA GLU A 166 5.24 2.82 20.71
C GLU A 166 3.89 2.23 20.30
N GLN A 167 3.93 1.04 19.69
CA GLN A 167 2.71 0.33 19.32
C GLN A 167 2.07 -0.34 20.55
N PRO A 168 0.74 -0.54 20.57
CA PRO A 168 0.08 -1.28 21.61
C PRO A 168 0.52 -2.74 21.63
N SER A 169 0.47 -3.34 22.83
CA SER A 169 0.77 -4.75 23.04
C SER A 169 -0.41 -5.41 23.77
N PRO A 170 -1.45 -5.84 23.05
CA PRO A 170 -2.63 -6.46 23.66
C PRO A 170 -2.32 -7.85 24.19
N GLU A 171 -2.82 -8.16 25.40
CA GLU A 171 -2.74 -9.52 25.95
C GLU A 171 -3.82 -10.43 25.33
N GLY A 172 -3.42 -11.58 24.78
CA GLY A 172 -4.32 -12.55 24.19
C GLY A 172 -4.73 -12.23 22.75
N ALA A 173 -3.88 -11.48 22.05
CA ALA A 173 -3.96 -11.31 20.62
C ALA A 173 -2.56 -11.07 20.03
N ALA A 174 -2.33 -11.55 18.83
CA ALA A 174 -1.18 -11.17 18.02
C ALA A 174 -1.48 -9.85 17.30
N LEU A 175 -0.50 -8.94 17.30
CA LEU A 175 -0.57 -7.68 16.56
C LEU A 175 0.61 -7.61 15.59
N GLN A 176 0.34 -7.73 14.30
CA GLN A 176 1.33 -7.73 13.23
C GLN A 176 1.21 -6.46 12.40
N ARG A 177 2.31 -5.73 12.22
CA ARG A 177 2.34 -4.56 11.33
C ARG A 177 2.30 -5.00 9.87
N ILE A 178 1.44 -4.35 9.08
CA ILE A 178 1.28 -4.61 7.65
C ILE A 178 1.76 -3.40 6.85
N GLY A 179 2.73 -3.65 5.98
CA GLY A 179 3.31 -2.63 5.11
C GLY A 179 4.11 -1.54 5.86
N ASN A 180 4.37 -0.46 5.16
CA ASN A 180 5.07 0.71 5.70
C ASN A 180 4.07 1.75 6.24
N ASP A 181 4.58 2.66 7.09
CA ASP A 181 3.79 3.82 7.52
C ASP A 181 3.45 4.69 6.31
N VAL A 182 2.20 5.14 6.24
CA VAL A 182 1.74 6.09 5.24
C VAL A 182 1.70 7.48 5.87
N GLN A 183 2.37 8.45 5.24
CA GLN A 183 2.41 9.81 5.72
C GLN A 183 1.65 10.73 4.77
N TYR A 184 0.73 11.52 5.31
CA TYR A 184 -0.05 12.48 4.55
C TYR A 184 -0.38 13.71 5.39
N ASN A 185 -0.98 14.75 4.78
CA ASN A 185 -1.45 15.92 5.51
C ASN A 185 -2.97 15.91 5.60
N ARG A 186 -3.47 16.45 6.72
CA ARG A 186 -4.88 16.66 6.96
C ARG A 186 -5.10 18.07 7.54
N ASP A 187 -6.04 18.82 6.97
CA ASP A 187 -6.40 20.14 7.44
C ASP A 187 -7.63 20.04 8.37
N ILE A 188 -7.43 20.26 9.66
CA ILE A 188 -8.48 20.11 10.68
C ILE A 188 -8.67 21.46 11.39
N GLY A 189 -9.88 22.04 11.26
CA GLY A 189 -10.19 23.32 11.92
C GLY A 189 -9.26 24.47 11.54
N GLY A 190 -8.77 24.49 10.31
CA GLY A 190 -7.83 25.49 9.80
C GLY A 190 -6.36 25.27 10.22
N ARG A 191 -6.08 24.16 10.91
CA ARG A 191 -4.72 23.75 11.27
C ARG A 191 -4.29 22.54 10.47
N ARG A 192 -3.11 22.62 9.87
CA ARG A 192 -2.52 21.49 9.14
C ARG A 192 -1.79 20.56 10.08
N TYR A 193 -2.13 19.28 9.97
CA TYR A 193 -1.43 18.18 10.64
C TYR A 193 -0.74 17.29 9.62
N THR A 194 0.46 16.86 9.93
CA THR A 194 1.03 15.69 9.31
C THR A 194 0.50 14.48 10.06
N VAL A 195 0.02 13.49 9.30
CA VAL A 195 -0.52 12.24 9.83
C VAL A 195 0.41 11.10 9.44
N VAL A 196 0.80 10.31 10.42
CA VAL A 196 1.49 9.02 10.20
C VAL A 196 0.50 7.91 10.51
N GLU A 197 0.09 7.18 9.49
CA GLU A 197 -0.83 6.06 9.59
C GLU A 197 -0.05 4.75 9.56
N ARG A 198 -0.27 3.94 10.58
CA ARG A 198 0.31 2.60 10.73
C ARG A 198 -0.81 1.57 10.81
N ARG A 199 -0.69 0.51 10.02
CA ARG A 199 -1.71 -0.52 9.88
C ARG A 199 -1.24 -1.82 10.48
N PHE A 200 -2.15 -2.50 11.17
CA PHE A 200 -1.88 -3.77 11.83
C PHE A 200 -2.97 -4.77 11.54
N LEU A 201 -2.57 -6.02 11.50
CA LEU A 201 -3.42 -7.17 11.61
C LEU A 201 -3.49 -7.57 13.08
N LEU A 202 -4.68 -7.56 13.65
CA LEU A 202 -4.97 -8.00 15.01
C LEU A 202 -5.66 -9.36 14.95
N VAL A 203 -5.06 -10.38 15.53
CA VAL A 203 -5.61 -11.74 15.56
C VAL A 203 -5.84 -12.15 17.01
N PRO A 204 -7.10 -12.19 17.48
CA PRO A 204 -7.42 -12.59 18.82
C PRO A 204 -7.22 -14.11 19.02
N GLU A 205 -6.62 -14.48 20.15
CA GLU A 205 -6.27 -15.86 20.47
C GLU A 205 -7.28 -16.54 21.41
N ARG A 206 -8.09 -15.76 22.11
CA ARG A 206 -9.08 -16.23 23.07
C ARG A 206 -10.37 -15.42 23.01
N SER A 207 -11.49 -16.05 23.36
CA SER A 207 -12.79 -15.38 23.43
C SER A 207 -12.94 -14.51 24.68
N GLY A 208 -13.88 -13.56 24.63
CA GLY A 208 -14.15 -12.59 25.66
C GLY A 208 -13.87 -11.17 25.20
N THR A 209 -13.82 -10.22 26.12
CA THR A 209 -13.48 -8.83 25.80
C THR A 209 -11.96 -8.68 25.73
N LEU A 210 -11.45 -8.38 24.55
CA LEU A 210 -10.04 -8.08 24.30
C LEU A 210 -9.83 -6.56 24.48
N ALA A 211 -8.98 -6.17 25.42
CA ALA A 211 -8.55 -4.80 25.60
C ALA A 211 -7.24 -4.57 24.82
N ILE A 212 -7.26 -3.57 23.93
CA ILE A 212 -6.09 -3.10 23.19
C ILE A 212 -5.65 -1.80 23.85
N PRO A 213 -4.48 -1.75 24.53
CA PRO A 213 -4.00 -0.53 25.17
C PRO A 213 -3.75 0.57 24.13
N GLY A 214 -3.82 1.83 24.58
CA GLY A 214 -3.49 2.95 23.71
C GLY A 214 -2.01 2.98 23.34
N ALA A 215 -1.70 3.38 22.13
CA ALA A 215 -0.33 3.67 21.71
C ALA A 215 0.19 4.93 22.39
N ARG A 216 1.51 5.06 22.49
CA ARG A 216 2.17 6.24 23.05
C ARG A 216 3.15 6.83 22.05
N PHE A 217 3.15 8.15 21.97
CA PHE A 217 4.12 8.90 21.18
C PHE A 217 4.92 9.83 22.07
N THR A 218 6.23 9.86 21.87
CA THR A 218 7.15 10.84 22.43
C THR A 218 8.05 11.35 21.33
N GLY A 219 8.17 12.67 21.18
CA GLY A 219 8.96 13.25 20.11
C GLY A 219 9.42 14.66 20.41
N ARG A 220 10.29 15.18 19.57
CA ARG A 220 10.75 16.56 19.57
C ARG A 220 10.38 17.21 18.25
N GLY A 221 9.64 18.29 18.32
CA GLY A 221 9.32 19.14 17.17
C GLY A 221 10.20 20.37 17.11
N THR A 222 10.21 21.04 15.95
CA THR A 222 10.83 22.35 15.81
C THR A 222 10.08 23.38 16.67
N GLY A 223 10.81 24.18 17.46
CA GLY A 223 10.25 25.29 18.24
C GLY A 223 9.92 26.49 17.36
N ASN A 224 9.19 27.47 17.92
CA ASN A 224 9.03 28.78 17.32
C ASN A 224 10.28 29.64 17.58
N PHE A 225 10.51 30.67 16.77
CA PHE A 225 11.66 31.59 16.89
C PHE A 225 11.89 32.13 18.32
N PHE A 226 10.85 32.27 19.12
CA PHE A 226 10.96 32.67 20.52
C PHE A 226 11.41 31.53 21.46
N ASP A 227 11.13 30.28 21.12
CA ASP A 227 11.63 29.14 21.89
C ASP A 227 13.14 28.92 21.65
N ASP A 228 13.64 29.29 20.46
CA ASP A 228 15.07 29.25 20.09
C ASP A 228 15.92 30.24 20.90
N LEU A 229 15.36 31.36 21.35
CA LEU A 229 16.08 32.39 22.11
C LEU A 229 16.27 32.05 23.59
N PHE A 230 15.45 31.16 24.15
CA PHE A 230 15.42 30.88 25.60
C PHE A 230 15.55 29.41 25.99
N ARG A 231 15.48 28.50 25.02
CA ARG A 231 15.61 27.03 25.21
C ARG A 231 16.10 26.42 23.89
N ASP A 232 16.65 25.23 23.97
CA ASP A 232 17.23 24.36 22.93
C ASP A 232 16.46 24.25 21.59
N GLY A 233 15.63 25.21 21.19
CA GLY A 233 14.90 25.26 19.92
C GLY A 233 13.96 24.07 19.66
N SER A 234 13.80 23.16 20.62
CA SER A 234 13.01 21.96 20.45
C SER A 234 11.83 21.91 21.44
N ARG A 235 10.66 21.55 20.94
CA ARG A 235 9.45 21.35 21.72
C ARG A 235 9.22 19.86 21.95
N LEU A 236 9.12 19.46 23.22
CA LEU A 236 8.74 18.10 23.55
C LEU A 236 7.25 17.87 23.21
N LEU A 237 6.97 16.87 22.39
CA LEU A 237 5.64 16.44 22.02
C LEU A 237 5.35 15.08 22.66
N ARG A 238 4.16 14.95 23.23
CA ARG A 238 3.65 13.70 23.77
C ARG A 238 2.21 13.50 23.37
N ALA A 239 1.85 12.26 23.07
CA ALA A 239 0.47 11.88 22.79
C ALA A 239 0.22 10.45 23.28
N ASP A 240 -0.91 10.25 23.95
CA ASP A 240 -1.38 8.95 24.39
C ASP A 240 -2.70 8.65 23.68
N GLY A 241 -2.79 7.50 23.04
CA GLY A 241 -3.99 6.99 22.40
C GLY A 241 -4.98 6.44 23.43
N ALA A 242 -6.26 6.50 23.12
CA ALA A 242 -7.29 5.84 23.92
C ALA A 242 -7.24 4.31 23.70
N PRO A 243 -7.52 3.51 24.75
CA PRO A 243 -7.66 2.07 24.60
C PRO A 243 -8.87 1.74 23.70
N ARG A 244 -8.80 0.58 23.03
CA ARG A 244 -9.90 0.01 22.24
C ARG A 244 -10.32 -1.34 22.81
N PHE A 245 -11.55 -1.72 22.57
CA PHE A 245 -12.13 -2.97 23.04
C PHE A 245 -12.75 -3.72 21.86
N LEU A 246 -12.50 -5.02 21.80
CA LEU A 246 -13.04 -5.93 20.79
C LEU A 246 -13.78 -7.07 21.51
N GLU A 247 -15.01 -7.33 21.12
CA GLU A 247 -15.76 -8.50 21.58
C GLU A 247 -15.35 -9.72 20.75
N VAL A 248 -14.67 -10.67 21.38
CA VAL A 248 -14.20 -11.89 20.71
C VAL A 248 -15.12 -13.07 21.03
N ARG A 249 -15.78 -13.61 20.02
CA ARG A 249 -16.66 -14.76 20.11
C ARG A 249 -15.85 -16.06 20.07
N PRO A 250 -16.29 -17.11 20.81
CA PRO A 250 -15.67 -18.41 20.71
C PRO A 250 -15.90 -19.02 19.32
N VAL A 251 -15.12 -20.05 19.01
CA VAL A 251 -15.37 -20.89 17.82
C VAL A 251 -16.79 -21.48 17.97
N PRO A 252 -17.66 -21.37 16.94
CA PRO A 252 -19.00 -21.94 16.99
C PRO A 252 -18.96 -23.47 17.14
N ASP A 253 -19.93 -24.03 17.87
CA ASP A 253 -20.09 -25.48 17.96
C ASP A 253 -20.33 -26.08 16.58
N GLY A 254 -19.59 -27.16 16.25
CA GLY A 254 -19.67 -27.81 14.94
C GLY A 254 -19.02 -27.06 13.78
N ALA A 255 -18.21 -26.03 14.07
CA ALA A 255 -17.46 -25.34 13.04
C ALA A 255 -16.54 -26.29 12.24
N PRO A 256 -16.44 -26.09 10.92
CA PRO A 256 -15.51 -26.87 10.07
C PRO A 256 -14.07 -26.82 10.57
N GLN A 257 -13.33 -27.89 10.35
CA GLN A 257 -11.91 -27.95 10.66
C GLN A 257 -11.09 -28.14 9.37
N PRO A 258 -9.96 -27.44 9.21
CA PRO A 258 -9.41 -26.44 10.13
C PRO A 258 -10.30 -25.19 10.25
N TRP A 259 -10.37 -24.61 11.46
CA TRP A 259 -11.11 -23.39 11.70
C TRP A 259 -10.45 -22.21 10.99
N LEU A 260 -11.18 -21.54 10.12
CA LEU A 260 -10.71 -20.39 9.35
C LEU A 260 -11.84 -19.35 9.23
N PRO A 261 -11.94 -18.40 10.16
CA PRO A 261 -13.05 -17.44 10.23
C PRO A 261 -12.89 -16.29 9.23
N LEU A 262 -13.05 -16.56 7.95
CA LEU A 262 -13.00 -15.55 6.89
C LEU A 262 -14.29 -14.72 6.84
N ARG A 263 -14.17 -13.45 6.48
CA ARG A 263 -15.29 -12.61 6.08
C ARG A 263 -15.65 -12.78 4.61
N GLY A 264 -14.67 -13.13 3.78
CA GLY A 264 -14.84 -13.38 2.37
C GLY A 264 -13.68 -14.17 1.78
N LEU A 265 -13.99 -14.99 0.77
CA LEU A 265 -13.00 -15.72 -0.03
C LEU A 265 -13.39 -15.61 -1.50
N GLN A 266 -12.45 -15.23 -2.33
CA GLN A 266 -12.59 -15.22 -3.78
C GLN A 266 -11.46 -16.06 -4.38
N LEU A 267 -11.80 -16.98 -5.27
CA LEU A 267 -10.86 -17.73 -6.08
C LEU A 267 -11.01 -17.29 -7.53
N LYS A 268 -9.91 -17.04 -8.19
CA LYS A 268 -9.90 -16.58 -9.58
C LYS A 268 -8.75 -17.24 -10.33
N TYR A 269 -9.04 -17.75 -11.53
CA TYR A 269 -8.01 -18.12 -12.48
C TYR A 269 -7.46 -16.84 -13.12
N LEU A 270 -6.16 -16.61 -12.99
CA LEU A 270 -5.46 -15.52 -13.67
C LEU A 270 -5.00 -15.96 -15.06
N SER A 271 -4.57 -17.21 -15.17
CA SER A 271 -4.17 -17.84 -16.44
C SER A 271 -4.65 -19.28 -16.50
N THR A 272 -5.22 -19.65 -17.64
CA THR A 272 -5.59 -21.05 -17.95
C THR A 272 -5.27 -21.35 -19.41
N PRO A 273 -4.73 -22.54 -19.71
CA PRO A 273 -4.46 -22.91 -21.10
C PRO A 273 -5.77 -23.11 -21.87
N GLN A 274 -5.82 -22.61 -23.09
CA GLN A 274 -6.96 -22.85 -24.00
C GLN A 274 -6.96 -24.28 -24.56
N GLN A 275 -5.79 -24.89 -24.66
CA GLN A 275 -5.55 -26.24 -25.15
C GLN A 275 -4.37 -26.85 -24.43
N ALA A 276 -4.44 -28.13 -24.17
CA ALA A 276 -3.35 -28.91 -23.60
C ALA A 276 -3.18 -30.20 -24.44
N ARG A 277 -1.95 -30.66 -24.60
CA ARG A 277 -1.63 -31.92 -25.25
C ARG A 277 -1.02 -32.89 -24.27
N ALA A 278 -1.32 -34.16 -24.43
CA ALA A 278 -0.70 -35.19 -23.62
C ALA A 278 0.83 -35.18 -23.76
N GLY A 279 1.53 -35.16 -22.62
CA GLY A 279 2.99 -35.10 -22.56
C GLY A 279 3.58 -33.70 -22.59
N GLU A 280 2.77 -32.63 -22.67
CA GLU A 280 3.20 -31.24 -22.55
C GLU A 280 2.85 -30.67 -21.20
N ALA A 281 3.76 -29.85 -20.63
CA ALA A 281 3.46 -29.08 -19.42
C ALA A 281 2.64 -27.83 -19.80
N VAL A 282 1.64 -27.52 -18.99
CA VAL A 282 0.84 -26.30 -19.11
C VAL A 282 0.79 -25.62 -17.75
N GLU A 283 0.75 -24.29 -17.77
CA GLU A 283 0.69 -23.48 -16.55
C GLU A 283 -0.75 -23.04 -16.26
N ILE A 284 -1.14 -23.14 -15.01
CA ILE A 284 -2.39 -22.62 -14.48
C ILE A 284 -2.06 -21.72 -13.30
N VAL A 285 -2.48 -20.47 -13.35
CA VAL A 285 -2.27 -19.49 -12.26
C VAL A 285 -3.60 -19.21 -11.59
N VAL A 286 -3.66 -19.43 -10.28
CA VAL A 286 -4.84 -19.22 -9.44
C VAL A 286 -4.53 -18.19 -8.38
N GLU A 287 -5.38 -17.17 -8.25
CA GLU A 287 -5.34 -16.21 -7.15
C GLU A 287 -6.44 -16.56 -6.15
N ALA A 288 -6.08 -16.67 -4.88
CA ALA A 288 -7.00 -16.64 -3.76
C ALA A 288 -6.92 -15.30 -3.05
N ARG A 289 -8.06 -14.61 -2.92
CA ARG A 289 -8.18 -13.40 -2.12
C ARG A 289 -9.06 -13.69 -0.92
N ALA A 290 -8.50 -13.56 0.29
CA ALA A 290 -9.20 -13.78 1.54
C ALA A 290 -9.29 -12.50 2.36
N ASP A 291 -10.45 -12.26 2.97
CA ASP A 291 -10.73 -11.15 3.89
C ASP A 291 -10.89 -11.71 5.31
N GLY A 292 -10.14 -11.18 6.27
CA GLY A 292 -10.21 -11.58 7.67
C GLY A 292 -9.24 -12.70 8.08
N ALA A 293 -8.16 -12.93 7.33
CA ALA A 293 -7.06 -13.82 7.68
C ALA A 293 -5.70 -13.20 7.42
N SER A 294 -4.66 -13.75 8.05
CA SER A 294 -3.26 -13.55 7.65
C SER A 294 -2.85 -14.58 6.60
N GLY A 295 -1.75 -14.32 5.88
CA GLY A 295 -1.20 -15.28 4.92
C GLY A 295 -0.84 -16.62 5.53
N SER A 296 -0.36 -16.62 6.77
CA SER A 296 0.01 -17.84 7.51
C SER A 296 -1.17 -18.70 7.94
N GLN A 297 -2.39 -18.16 7.94
CA GLN A 297 -3.61 -18.90 8.30
C GLN A 297 -4.25 -19.60 7.11
N LEU A 298 -3.94 -19.17 5.88
CA LEU A 298 -4.52 -19.80 4.69
C LEU A 298 -3.88 -21.15 4.44
N PRO A 299 -4.68 -22.22 4.20
CA PRO A 299 -4.15 -23.49 3.77
C PRO A 299 -3.54 -23.38 2.37
N ALA A 300 -2.62 -24.27 2.04
CA ALA A 300 -2.10 -24.38 0.69
C ALA A 300 -3.25 -24.61 -0.30
N LEU A 301 -3.20 -23.92 -1.44
CA LEU A 301 -4.15 -24.16 -2.52
C LEU A 301 -3.78 -25.48 -3.19
N GLU A 302 -4.72 -26.40 -3.24
CA GLU A 302 -4.58 -27.68 -3.93
C GLU A 302 -5.44 -27.67 -5.19
N LEU A 303 -4.82 -27.87 -6.34
CA LEU A 303 -5.51 -28.03 -7.61
C LEU A 303 -5.71 -29.53 -7.88
N ALA A 304 -6.95 -29.98 -7.90
CA ALA A 304 -7.31 -31.31 -8.35
C ALA A 304 -7.62 -31.29 -9.85
N VAL A 305 -6.94 -32.10 -10.61
CA VAL A 305 -7.14 -32.25 -12.06
C VAL A 305 -7.52 -33.67 -12.38
N ASP A 306 -8.66 -33.86 -13.04
CA ASP A 306 -9.11 -35.17 -13.53
C ASP A 306 -8.33 -35.59 -14.80
N GLY A 307 -8.30 -36.91 -15.08
CA GLY A 307 -7.75 -37.40 -16.35
C GLY A 307 -6.28 -37.81 -16.34
N GLY A 308 -5.67 -38.00 -15.15
CA GLY A 308 -4.31 -38.55 -15.03
C GLY A 308 -3.18 -37.51 -15.25
N ALA A 309 -3.50 -36.20 -15.21
CA ALA A 309 -2.51 -35.17 -15.20
C ALA A 309 -1.79 -35.13 -13.83
N GLN A 310 -0.50 -34.80 -13.83
CA GLN A 310 0.29 -34.56 -12.62
C GLN A 310 0.36 -33.06 -12.38
N VAL A 311 0.10 -32.65 -11.13
CA VAL A 311 0.21 -31.25 -10.70
C VAL A 311 1.53 -31.05 -9.97
N PHE A 312 2.28 -30.05 -10.35
CA PHE A 312 3.53 -29.61 -9.73
C PHE A 312 3.32 -28.20 -9.19
N PRO A 313 2.94 -28.02 -7.90
CA PRO A 313 2.72 -26.70 -7.35
C PRO A 313 4.04 -25.94 -7.20
N GLU A 314 4.05 -24.68 -7.61
CA GLU A 314 5.11 -23.74 -7.29
C GLU A 314 4.89 -23.12 -5.91
N PRO A 315 5.95 -22.61 -5.25
CA PRO A 315 5.79 -21.86 -4.00
C PRO A 315 4.86 -20.66 -4.21
N PRO A 316 3.83 -20.48 -3.36
CA PRO A 316 2.88 -19.40 -3.53
C PRO A 316 3.52 -18.05 -3.21
N GLU A 317 3.15 -17.03 -3.96
CA GLU A 317 3.38 -15.63 -3.61
C GLU A 317 2.27 -15.14 -2.68
N VAL A 318 2.63 -14.58 -1.53
CA VAL A 318 1.69 -14.10 -0.52
C VAL A 318 1.83 -12.59 -0.34
N GLU A 319 0.76 -11.86 -0.60
CA GLU A 319 0.68 -10.43 -0.40
C GLU A 319 -0.35 -10.10 0.69
N GLU A 320 0.11 -9.48 1.78
CA GLU A 320 -0.76 -8.96 2.83
C GLU A 320 -0.94 -7.46 2.66
N GLY A 321 -2.18 -6.99 2.77
CA GLY A 321 -2.50 -5.58 2.57
C GLY A 321 -3.81 -5.17 3.22
N PHE A 322 -4.23 -3.94 2.93
CA PHE A 322 -5.51 -3.38 3.36
C PHE A 322 -6.31 -2.95 2.15
N ASP A 323 -7.59 -3.29 2.15
CA ASP A 323 -8.57 -2.81 1.21
C ASP A 323 -9.73 -2.17 1.99
N GLN A 324 -9.96 -0.87 1.78
CA GLN A 324 -10.97 -0.09 2.49
C GLN A 324 -10.91 -0.23 4.03
N GLY A 325 -9.69 -0.20 4.60
CA GLY A 325 -9.47 -0.34 6.05
C GLY A 325 -9.52 -1.77 6.58
N ARG A 326 -9.79 -2.78 5.75
CA ARG A 326 -9.87 -4.19 6.10
C ARG A 326 -8.63 -4.95 5.65
N PRO A 327 -8.12 -5.88 6.47
CA PRO A 327 -7.01 -6.72 6.07
C PRO A 327 -7.44 -7.71 4.99
N VAL A 328 -6.64 -7.78 3.94
CA VAL A 328 -6.82 -8.69 2.81
C VAL A 328 -5.50 -9.38 2.54
N VAL A 329 -5.56 -10.69 2.31
CA VAL A 329 -4.42 -11.46 1.83
C VAL A 329 -4.72 -12.01 0.44
N ARG A 330 -3.72 -11.91 -0.45
CA ARG A 330 -3.73 -12.56 -1.77
C ARG A 330 -2.65 -13.63 -1.79
N VAL A 331 -2.99 -14.77 -2.35
CA VAL A 331 -2.09 -15.90 -2.56
C VAL A 331 -2.18 -16.27 -4.04
N THR A 332 -1.07 -16.22 -4.73
CA THR A 332 -0.98 -16.55 -6.15
C THR A 332 -0.04 -17.73 -6.37
#